data_32832ad75a533e8c8c5d0f76b20669b5
#
_entry.id   32832ad75a533e8c8c5d0f76b20669b5
#
_cell.length_a   1.000
_cell.length_b   1.000
_cell.length_c   1.000
_cell.angle_alpha   90.00
_cell.angle_beta   90.00
_cell.angle_gamma   90.00
#
_symmetry.space_group_name_H-M   'P 1'
#
loop_
_entity.id
_entity.type
_entity.pdbx_description
1 polymer ?
#
loop_
_entity_poly.entity_id
_entity_poly.type
_entity_poly.pdbx_seq_one_letter_code
_entity_poly.pdbx_strand_id
1 'polypeptide(L)'
;TQAGKHVSFLIVTDGRMGSVDPALFGDELVQIRQAESMKSAALLGVTDVTFLPFFDGGMYEMEQVACEIAKQIVRLKPDAVFAPDPNVISECHIDHIKTGLAAKMSMNMAPFASVMQSIGLEGSHAVKALAFYYTDKPNAYIGVLQTFSAREEALSLHKSQFDEKQVSDICMYFTLRSARLGLRRIQGFADGYRALSPTHMHCFPEASEWVR
;
A
#
# COMPACT_ATOMS: atom_id res chain seq x y z
N THR A 1 4.36 -3.89 13.50
CA THR A 1 5.00 -3.33 14.71
C THR A 1 4.94 -4.29 15.89
N GLN A 2 3.76 -4.85 16.25
CA GLN A 2 3.60 -5.75 17.42
C GLN A 2 4.53 -6.98 17.38
N ALA A 3 4.88 -7.50 16.20
CA ALA A 3 5.82 -8.59 16.03
C ALA A 3 7.30 -8.14 16.00
N GLY A 4 7.61 -6.94 16.46
CA GLY A 4 8.98 -6.37 16.46
C GLY A 4 9.51 -6.01 15.08
N LYS A 5 8.65 -5.93 14.05
CA LYS A 5 9.04 -5.49 12.70
C LYS A 5 8.95 -3.97 12.59
N HIS A 6 9.97 -3.38 11.96
CA HIS A 6 9.91 -1.97 11.57
C HIS A 6 8.98 -1.83 10.36
N VAL A 7 8.05 -0.89 10.44
CA VAL A 7 7.09 -0.59 9.38
C VAL A 7 7.15 0.91 9.10
N SER A 8 7.22 1.27 7.81
CA SER A 8 7.16 2.65 7.35
C SER A 8 6.00 2.81 6.38
N PHE A 9 5.32 3.95 6.43
CA PHE A 9 4.27 4.30 5.48
C PHE A 9 4.79 5.31 4.47
N LEU A 10 4.50 5.06 3.20
CA LEU A 10 4.71 6.00 2.10
C LEU A 10 3.35 6.31 1.47
N ILE A 11 2.91 7.54 1.63
CA ILE A 11 1.65 8.05 1.10
C ILE A 11 1.97 8.81 -0.18
N VAL A 12 1.49 8.28 -1.32
CA VAL A 12 1.91 8.73 -2.65
C VAL A 12 1.19 10.01 -3.04
N THR A 13 -0.13 10.08 -2.83
CA THR A 13 -0.92 11.25 -3.23
C THR A 13 -1.40 12.02 -2.01
N ASP A 14 -1.59 13.32 -2.17
CA ASP A 14 -1.88 14.25 -1.10
C ASP A 14 -3.33 14.22 -0.59
N GLY A 15 -4.23 13.57 -1.34
CA GLY A 15 -5.62 13.39 -0.94
C GLY A 15 -6.47 14.66 -0.96
N ARG A 16 -6.13 15.65 -1.77
CA ARG A 16 -6.81 16.98 -1.85
C ARG A 16 -8.24 16.94 -2.39
N MET A 17 -8.69 15.79 -2.89
CA MET A 17 -10.00 15.58 -3.49
C MET A 17 -10.78 14.49 -2.76
N GLY A 18 -12.09 14.42 -2.94
CA GLY A 18 -12.91 13.32 -2.46
C GLY A 18 -13.12 13.29 -0.94
N SER A 19 -13.54 14.42 -0.33
CA SER A 19 -14.01 14.47 1.05
C SER A 19 -15.49 14.06 1.14
N VAL A 20 -15.91 13.53 2.31
CA VAL A 20 -17.33 13.36 2.67
C VAL A 20 -18.05 14.72 2.81
N ASP A 21 -17.33 15.78 3.13
CA ASP A 21 -17.82 17.17 3.07
C ASP A 21 -17.43 17.77 1.72
N PRO A 22 -18.41 18.05 0.85
CA PRO A 22 -18.13 18.66 -0.47
C PRO A 22 -17.50 20.06 -0.42
N ALA A 23 -17.61 20.77 0.70
CA ALA A 23 -17.00 22.08 0.89
C ALA A 23 -15.50 21.98 1.21
N LEU A 24 -15.02 20.80 1.61
CA LEU A 24 -13.65 20.57 2.04
C LEU A 24 -12.81 19.96 0.90
N PHE A 25 -11.88 20.70 0.35
CA PHE A 25 -10.98 20.30 -0.73
C PHE A 25 -9.68 21.09 -0.72
N GLY A 26 -8.72 20.71 -1.59
CA GLY A 26 -7.47 21.44 -1.77
C GLY A 26 -6.54 21.33 -0.56
N ASP A 27 -5.77 22.39 -0.30
CA ASP A 27 -4.69 22.36 0.70
C ASP A 27 -5.19 22.20 2.14
N GLU A 28 -6.39 22.66 2.45
CA GLU A 28 -7.01 22.43 3.76
C GLU A 28 -7.29 20.95 3.98
N LEU A 29 -7.87 20.27 2.98
CA LEU A 29 -8.11 18.82 3.05
C LEU A 29 -6.79 18.06 3.16
N VAL A 30 -5.73 18.47 2.44
CA VAL A 30 -4.40 17.86 2.54
C VAL A 30 -3.90 17.85 3.99
N GLN A 31 -3.96 19.00 4.67
CA GLN A 31 -3.52 19.12 6.07
C GLN A 31 -4.32 18.20 7.00
N ILE A 32 -5.63 18.16 6.83
CA ILE A 32 -6.51 17.28 7.63
C ILE A 32 -6.14 15.82 7.40
N ARG A 33 -6.01 15.38 6.14
CA ARG A 33 -5.68 13.99 5.79
C ARG A 33 -4.30 13.57 6.26
N GLN A 34 -3.31 14.45 6.19
CA GLN A 34 -1.99 14.18 6.77
C GLN A 34 -2.08 13.98 8.28
N ALA A 35 -2.83 14.83 8.98
CA ALA A 35 -3.02 14.70 10.43
C ALA A 35 -3.78 13.40 10.79
N GLU A 36 -4.80 13.01 10.03
CA GLU A 36 -5.52 11.75 10.20
C GLU A 36 -4.60 10.54 9.96
N SER A 37 -3.82 10.57 8.88
CA SER A 37 -2.86 9.52 8.54
C SER A 37 -1.78 9.36 9.60
N MET A 38 -1.27 10.45 10.16
CA MET A 38 -0.32 10.41 11.27
C MET A 38 -0.92 9.78 12.54
N LYS A 39 -2.17 10.11 12.88
CA LYS A 39 -2.88 9.51 14.02
C LYS A 39 -3.10 8.01 13.80
N SER A 40 -3.54 7.61 12.61
CA SER A 40 -3.74 6.21 12.23
C SER A 40 -2.43 5.43 12.28
N ALA A 41 -1.34 5.98 11.74
CA ALA A 41 -0.02 5.40 11.80
C ALA A 41 0.47 5.21 13.26
N ALA A 42 0.32 6.24 14.10
CA ALA A 42 0.71 6.19 15.51
C ALA A 42 -0.05 5.12 16.29
N LEU A 43 -1.37 4.97 16.07
CA LEU A 43 -2.18 3.89 16.65
C LEU A 43 -1.63 2.51 16.28
N LEU A 44 -1.16 2.34 15.06
CA LEU A 44 -0.56 1.10 14.57
C LEU A 44 0.91 0.93 14.99
N GLY A 45 1.48 1.89 15.72
CA GLY A 45 2.87 1.89 16.15
C GLY A 45 3.86 2.18 15.00
N VAL A 46 3.43 2.87 13.97
CA VAL A 46 4.27 3.32 12.85
C VAL A 46 4.68 4.77 13.10
N THR A 47 5.99 5.01 13.12
CA THR A 47 6.57 6.34 13.41
C THR A 47 7.24 6.97 12.18
N ASP A 48 7.57 6.18 11.16
CA ASP A 48 8.17 6.66 9.91
C ASP A 48 7.06 6.74 8.84
N VAL A 49 6.56 7.96 8.63
CA VAL A 49 5.53 8.26 7.61
C VAL A 49 6.08 9.31 6.67
N THR A 50 6.13 9.00 5.39
CA THR A 50 6.56 9.91 4.33
C THR A 50 5.37 10.25 3.44
N PHE A 51 5.14 11.53 3.21
CA PHE A 51 4.15 12.02 2.26
C PHE A 51 4.85 12.50 1.00
N LEU A 52 4.46 11.99 -0.17
CA LEU A 52 4.93 12.47 -1.46
C LEU A 52 4.01 13.61 -1.96
N PRO A 53 4.54 14.52 -2.80
CA PRO A 53 3.81 15.72 -3.20
C PRO A 53 2.96 15.54 -4.48
N PHE A 54 2.50 14.32 -4.78
CA PHE A 54 1.69 14.09 -5.96
C PHE A 54 0.23 14.39 -5.68
N PHE A 55 -0.42 15.09 -6.61
CA PHE A 55 -1.85 15.39 -6.52
C PHE A 55 -2.66 14.13 -6.79
N ASP A 56 -3.69 13.86 -5.98
CA ASP A 56 -4.59 12.75 -6.28
C ASP A 56 -5.43 13.01 -7.55
N GLY A 57 -5.96 11.91 -8.14
CA GLY A 57 -6.66 11.94 -9.42
C GLY A 57 -5.82 11.54 -10.63
N GLY A 58 -4.61 11.01 -10.42
CA GLY A 58 -3.78 10.41 -11.49
C GLY A 58 -3.10 11.41 -12.43
N MET A 59 -3.11 12.71 -12.13
CA MET A 59 -2.54 13.76 -12.98
C MET A 59 -1.05 13.97 -12.73
N TYR A 60 -0.29 12.86 -12.71
CA TYR A 60 1.15 12.84 -12.51
C TYR A 60 1.79 11.69 -13.32
N GLU A 61 3.08 11.78 -13.57
CA GLU A 61 3.84 10.73 -14.26
C GLU A 61 4.20 9.59 -13.30
N MET A 62 3.82 8.37 -13.65
CA MET A 62 4.06 7.18 -12.85
C MET A 62 5.56 6.95 -12.59
N GLU A 63 6.42 7.27 -13.54
CA GLU A 63 7.87 7.13 -13.46
C GLU A 63 8.46 8.01 -12.35
N GLN A 64 7.90 9.19 -12.12
CA GLN A 64 8.32 10.05 -11.01
C GLN A 64 8.00 9.41 -9.66
N VAL A 65 6.81 8.80 -9.54
CA VAL A 65 6.43 8.04 -8.35
C VAL A 65 7.37 6.85 -8.14
N ALA A 66 7.70 6.12 -9.21
CA ALA A 66 8.62 4.98 -9.13
C ALA A 66 10.03 5.42 -8.66
N CYS A 67 10.52 6.56 -9.10
CA CYS A 67 11.78 7.14 -8.63
C CYS A 67 11.72 7.46 -7.13
N GLU A 68 10.64 8.09 -6.66
CA GLU A 68 10.49 8.40 -5.23
C GLU A 68 10.35 7.13 -4.37
N ILE A 69 9.61 6.13 -4.82
CA ILE A 69 9.54 4.82 -4.13
C ILE A 69 10.94 4.17 -4.10
N ALA A 70 11.69 4.19 -5.21
CA ALA A 70 13.04 3.62 -5.25
C ALA A 70 14.00 4.33 -4.28
N LYS A 71 13.91 5.65 -4.15
CA LYS A 71 14.66 6.43 -3.14
C LYS A 71 14.33 5.97 -1.72
N GLN A 72 13.04 5.75 -1.41
CA GLN A 72 12.64 5.25 -0.10
C GLN A 72 13.11 3.81 0.14
N ILE A 73 13.10 2.96 -0.88
CA ILE A 73 13.65 1.60 -0.79
C ILE A 73 15.15 1.64 -0.42
N VAL A 74 15.93 2.48 -1.05
CA VAL A 74 17.37 2.62 -0.75
C VAL A 74 17.59 3.20 0.65
N ARG A 75 16.77 4.18 1.07
CA ARG A 75 16.84 4.80 2.40
C ARG A 75 16.49 3.81 3.52
N LEU A 76 15.39 3.08 3.35
CA LEU A 76 14.80 2.24 4.41
C LEU A 76 15.35 0.82 4.40
N LYS A 77 15.85 0.35 3.28
CA LYS A 77 16.32 -1.03 3.06
C LYS A 77 15.31 -2.09 3.50
N PRO A 78 14.05 -2.04 3.04
CA PRO A 78 13.02 -2.96 3.50
C PRO A 78 13.24 -4.38 2.96
N ASP A 79 12.84 -5.39 3.73
CA ASP A 79 12.76 -6.77 3.25
C ASP A 79 11.56 -6.97 2.29
N ALA A 80 10.45 -6.26 2.53
CA ALA A 80 9.25 -6.35 1.71
C ALA A 80 8.60 -4.97 1.50
N VAL A 81 8.02 -4.79 0.33
CA VAL A 81 7.18 -3.64 -0.03
C VAL A 81 5.74 -4.12 -0.18
N PHE A 82 4.78 -3.36 0.34
CA PHE A 82 3.36 -3.60 0.17
C PHE A 82 2.76 -2.48 -0.67
N ALA A 83 1.96 -2.84 -1.68
CA ALA A 83 1.30 -1.87 -2.58
C ALA A 83 -0.08 -2.38 -3.00
N PRO A 84 -0.98 -1.51 -3.53
CA PRO A 84 -2.24 -1.97 -4.12
C PRO A 84 -1.97 -2.81 -5.38
N ASP A 85 -2.81 -3.83 -5.62
CA ASP A 85 -2.66 -4.66 -6.83
C ASP A 85 -3.17 -3.92 -8.08
N PRO A 86 -2.29 -3.56 -9.03
CA PRO A 86 -2.68 -2.82 -10.22
C PRO A 86 -3.37 -3.68 -11.29
N ASN A 87 -3.47 -5.00 -11.08
CA ASN A 87 -3.98 -5.94 -12.09
C ASN A 87 -5.43 -6.39 -11.82
N VAL A 88 -6.08 -5.85 -10.79
CA VAL A 88 -7.48 -6.16 -10.49
C VAL A 88 -8.39 -5.45 -11.49
N ILE A 89 -9.15 -6.22 -12.27
CA ILE A 89 -9.98 -5.70 -13.36
C ILE A 89 -11.04 -4.69 -12.90
N SER A 90 -11.55 -4.87 -11.69
CA SER A 90 -12.57 -3.98 -11.10
C SER A 90 -11.99 -2.73 -10.43
N GLU A 91 -10.65 -2.61 -10.32
CA GLU A 91 -10.03 -1.42 -9.76
C GLU A 91 -10.06 -0.29 -10.78
N CYS A 92 -10.76 0.79 -10.43
CA CYS A 92 -10.86 1.98 -11.29
C CYS A 92 -10.15 3.21 -10.71
N HIS A 93 -9.64 3.13 -9.48
CA HIS A 93 -8.94 4.25 -8.86
C HIS A 93 -7.54 4.37 -9.46
N ILE A 94 -7.36 5.37 -10.30
CA ILE A 94 -6.12 5.55 -11.08
C ILE A 94 -4.87 5.66 -10.20
N ASP A 95 -4.99 6.27 -8.99
CA ASP A 95 -3.86 6.41 -8.07
C ASP A 95 -3.45 5.06 -7.46
N HIS A 96 -4.41 4.16 -7.21
CA HIS A 96 -4.08 2.79 -6.77
C HIS A 96 -3.34 2.04 -7.88
N ILE A 97 -3.83 2.12 -9.12
CA ILE A 97 -3.21 1.46 -10.29
C ILE A 97 -1.79 2.00 -10.50
N LYS A 98 -1.62 3.33 -10.57
CA LYS A 98 -0.31 3.96 -10.77
C LYS A 98 0.66 3.66 -9.63
N THR A 99 0.20 3.69 -8.38
CA THR A 99 1.03 3.34 -7.21
C THR A 99 1.50 1.89 -7.28
N GLY A 100 0.63 0.95 -7.61
CA GLY A 100 0.98 -0.46 -7.75
C GLY A 100 1.99 -0.70 -8.88
N LEU A 101 1.81 -0.06 -10.03
CA LEU A 101 2.75 -0.13 -11.16
C LEU A 101 4.09 0.53 -10.82
N ALA A 102 4.07 1.69 -10.19
CA ALA A 102 5.28 2.39 -9.74
C ALA A 102 6.07 1.57 -8.72
N ALA A 103 5.39 0.93 -7.75
CA ALA A 103 6.02 0.01 -6.82
C ALA A 103 6.70 -1.17 -7.55
N LYS A 104 6.03 -1.77 -8.54
CA LYS A 104 6.61 -2.83 -9.37
C LYS A 104 7.84 -2.36 -10.15
N MET A 105 7.79 -1.17 -10.72
CA MET A 105 8.91 -0.56 -11.44
C MET A 105 10.09 -0.29 -10.49
N SER A 106 9.85 0.27 -9.31
CA SER A 106 10.88 0.59 -8.33
C SER A 106 11.63 -0.65 -7.83
N MET A 107 10.98 -1.81 -7.76
CA MET A 107 11.60 -3.10 -7.42
C MET A 107 12.68 -3.51 -8.43
N ASN A 108 12.53 -3.10 -9.69
CA ASN A 108 13.53 -3.35 -10.74
C ASN A 108 14.61 -2.26 -10.79
N MET A 109 14.35 -1.08 -10.27
CA MET A 109 15.29 0.05 -10.28
C MET A 109 16.26 0.00 -9.08
N ALA A 110 15.73 -0.17 -7.88
CA ALA A 110 16.45 -0.01 -6.62
C ALA A 110 17.67 -0.93 -6.43
N PRO A 111 17.74 -2.16 -6.99
CA PRO A 111 18.92 -3.01 -6.89
C PRO A 111 20.15 -2.51 -7.66
N PHE A 112 19.98 -1.64 -8.66
CA PHE A 112 21.05 -1.21 -9.55
C PHE A 112 21.60 0.17 -9.18
N ALA A 113 22.81 0.20 -8.61
CA ALA A 113 23.46 1.44 -8.19
C ALA A 113 23.58 2.46 -9.33
N SER A 114 23.84 2.01 -10.57
CA SER A 114 23.91 2.89 -11.75
C SER A 114 22.58 3.56 -12.08
N VAL A 115 21.47 2.84 -11.90
CA VAL A 115 20.11 3.40 -12.07
C VAL A 115 19.82 4.42 -10.96
N MET A 116 20.17 4.09 -9.71
CA MET A 116 20.00 5.02 -8.59
C MET A 116 20.85 6.30 -8.80
N GLN A 117 22.07 6.15 -9.26
CA GLN A 117 22.93 7.30 -9.55
C GLN A 117 22.36 8.20 -10.65
N SER A 118 21.72 7.64 -11.68
CA SER A 118 21.10 8.42 -12.75
C SER A 118 19.92 9.30 -12.28
N ILE A 119 19.32 8.96 -11.14
CA ILE A 119 18.27 9.76 -10.49
C ILE A 119 18.79 10.55 -9.27
N GLY A 120 20.11 10.70 -9.15
CA GLY A 120 20.76 11.52 -8.13
C GLY A 120 20.83 10.89 -6.74
N LEU A 121 20.82 9.55 -6.64
CA LEU A 121 20.90 8.83 -5.38
C LEU A 121 22.12 7.91 -5.34
N GLU A 122 22.82 7.89 -4.20
CA GLU A 122 23.90 6.92 -3.96
C GLU A 122 23.36 5.66 -3.27
N GLY A 123 23.93 4.52 -3.64
CA GLY A 123 23.60 3.22 -3.08
C GLY A 123 22.53 2.47 -3.87
N SER A 124 22.19 1.30 -3.38
CA SER A 124 21.17 0.41 -3.95
C SER A 124 20.64 -0.52 -2.87
N HIS A 125 19.47 -1.11 -3.10
CA HIS A 125 18.91 -2.13 -2.22
C HIS A 125 17.99 -3.08 -2.99
N ALA A 126 18.18 -4.38 -2.80
CA ALA A 126 17.32 -5.42 -3.36
C ALA A 126 16.27 -5.85 -2.33
N VAL A 127 15.02 -5.56 -2.60
CA VAL A 127 13.87 -5.99 -1.79
C VAL A 127 13.59 -7.47 -2.06
N LYS A 128 13.25 -8.26 -1.06
CA LYS A 128 13.00 -9.70 -1.20
C LYS A 128 11.63 -10.03 -1.78
N ALA A 129 10.61 -9.19 -1.49
CA ALA A 129 9.25 -9.41 -1.96
C ALA A 129 8.47 -8.11 -2.14
N LEU A 130 7.64 -8.09 -3.19
CA LEU A 130 6.53 -7.14 -3.36
C LEU A 130 5.24 -7.89 -3.07
N ALA A 131 4.45 -7.40 -2.13
CA ALA A 131 3.18 -7.99 -1.72
C ALA A 131 2.03 -7.03 -2.07
N PHE A 132 1.24 -7.40 -3.06
CA PHE A 132 0.07 -6.64 -3.44
C PHE A 132 -1.11 -6.96 -2.52
N TYR A 133 -1.71 -5.92 -1.92
CA TYR A 133 -2.98 -6.01 -1.21
C TYR A 133 -4.17 -5.68 -2.12
N TYR A 134 -5.39 -5.93 -1.67
CA TYR A 134 -6.65 -5.82 -2.44
C TYR A 134 -6.67 -6.65 -3.72
N THR A 135 -5.87 -7.71 -3.76
CA THR A 135 -5.77 -8.62 -4.89
C THR A 135 -6.96 -9.59 -4.98
N ASP A 136 -7.34 -9.96 -6.18
CA ASP A 136 -8.28 -11.05 -6.47
C ASP A 136 -7.57 -12.42 -6.58
N LYS A 137 -6.22 -12.42 -6.68
CA LYS A 137 -5.38 -13.62 -6.85
C LYS A 137 -4.33 -13.77 -5.74
N PRO A 138 -4.73 -13.94 -4.46
CA PRO A 138 -3.79 -14.08 -3.37
C PRO A 138 -3.06 -15.42 -3.41
N ASN A 139 -1.74 -15.39 -3.15
CA ASN A 139 -0.89 -16.56 -2.99
C ASN A 139 -0.21 -16.64 -1.61
N ALA A 140 -0.29 -15.57 -0.82
CA ALA A 140 0.19 -15.49 0.56
C ALA A 140 -0.96 -15.05 1.48
N TYR A 141 -1.02 -15.65 2.69
CA TYR A 141 -2.10 -15.42 3.64
C TYR A 141 -1.50 -15.17 5.01
N ILE A 142 -1.98 -14.11 5.67
CA ILE A 142 -1.53 -13.70 7.01
C ILE A 142 -2.73 -13.69 7.94
N GLY A 143 -2.65 -14.40 9.06
CA GLY A 143 -3.68 -14.40 10.09
C GLY A 143 -3.82 -13.01 10.73
N VAL A 144 -5.07 -12.49 10.83
CA VAL A 144 -5.34 -11.11 11.27
C VAL A 144 -6.28 -11.02 12.45
N LEU A 145 -6.70 -12.14 13.04
CA LEU A 145 -7.69 -12.15 14.12
C LEU A 145 -7.29 -11.21 15.29
N GLN A 146 -6.03 -11.21 15.69
CA GLN A 146 -5.55 -10.41 16.81
C GLN A 146 -5.37 -8.91 16.50
N THR A 147 -5.36 -8.54 15.22
CA THR A 147 -5.14 -7.15 14.78
C THR A 147 -6.39 -6.52 14.15
N PHE A 148 -7.50 -7.25 14.19
CA PHE A 148 -8.74 -6.84 13.51
C PHE A 148 -9.27 -5.51 14.07
N SER A 149 -9.40 -5.41 15.40
CA SER A 149 -9.88 -4.20 16.07
C SER A 149 -8.98 -2.98 15.83
N ALA A 150 -7.66 -3.20 15.83
CA ALA A 150 -6.72 -2.11 15.56
C ALA A 150 -6.85 -1.57 14.12
N ARG A 151 -7.16 -2.43 13.15
CA ARG A 151 -7.45 -2.01 11.77
C ARG A 151 -8.73 -1.16 11.69
N GLU A 152 -9.80 -1.60 12.35
CA GLU A 152 -11.08 -0.88 12.38
C GLU A 152 -10.93 0.49 13.04
N GLU A 153 -10.23 0.54 14.17
CA GLU A 153 -9.93 1.79 14.87
C GLU A 153 -9.07 2.72 14.00
N ALA A 154 -8.04 2.20 13.35
CA ALA A 154 -7.19 2.99 12.45
C ALA A 154 -7.98 3.58 11.27
N LEU A 155 -8.91 2.80 10.68
CA LEU A 155 -9.78 3.26 9.61
C LEU A 155 -10.72 4.39 10.07
N SER A 156 -11.29 4.28 11.27
CA SER A 156 -12.22 5.27 11.83
C SER A 156 -11.59 6.65 12.11
N LEU A 157 -10.26 6.74 12.09
CA LEU A 157 -9.54 8.01 12.23
C LEU A 157 -9.54 8.88 10.96
N HIS A 158 -9.87 8.30 9.80
CA HIS A 158 -9.94 9.00 8.51
C HIS A 158 -11.32 9.63 8.27
N LYS A 159 -11.73 10.53 9.18
CA LYS A 159 -13.07 11.14 9.22
C LYS A 159 -13.39 12.05 8.03
N SER A 160 -12.37 12.66 7.42
CA SER A 160 -12.55 13.47 6.22
C SER A 160 -12.85 12.63 4.98
N GLN A 161 -12.53 11.33 5.04
CA GLN A 161 -12.68 10.39 3.91
C GLN A 161 -13.89 9.49 4.04
N PHE A 162 -14.23 9.08 5.27
CA PHE A 162 -15.30 8.11 5.53
C PHE A 162 -16.21 8.60 6.64
N ASP A 163 -17.51 8.54 6.41
CA ASP A 163 -18.50 8.66 7.48
C ASP A 163 -18.63 7.36 8.28
N GLU A 164 -19.38 7.40 9.39
CA GLU A 164 -19.53 6.23 10.29
C GLU A 164 -20.17 5.02 9.58
N LYS A 165 -21.12 5.27 8.66
CA LYS A 165 -21.77 4.22 7.89
C LYS A 165 -20.78 3.56 6.94
N GLN A 166 -19.99 4.34 6.21
CA GLN A 166 -18.95 3.83 5.30
C GLN A 166 -17.89 3.02 6.05
N VAL A 167 -17.44 3.49 7.23
CA VAL A 167 -16.52 2.73 8.10
C VAL A 167 -17.14 1.38 8.46
N SER A 168 -18.41 1.35 8.91
CA SER A 168 -19.12 0.12 9.26
C SER A 168 -19.23 -0.85 8.08
N ASP A 169 -19.61 -0.35 6.91
CA ASP A 169 -19.74 -1.17 5.69
C ASP A 169 -18.40 -1.77 5.25
N ILE A 170 -17.32 -0.98 5.30
CA ILE A 170 -15.95 -1.42 4.98
C ILE A 170 -15.47 -2.46 6.00
N CYS A 171 -15.70 -2.25 7.28
CA CYS A 171 -15.34 -3.20 8.34
C CYS A 171 -16.08 -4.53 8.17
N MET A 172 -17.36 -4.49 7.85
CA MET A 172 -18.15 -5.70 7.54
C MET A 172 -17.58 -6.44 6.33
N TYR A 173 -17.29 -5.73 5.25
CA TYR A 173 -16.65 -6.32 4.06
C TYR A 173 -15.33 -7.02 4.41
N PHE A 174 -14.43 -6.36 5.16
CA PHE A 174 -13.16 -6.96 5.57
C PHE A 174 -13.35 -8.16 6.48
N THR A 175 -14.33 -8.14 7.37
CA THR A 175 -14.67 -9.28 8.22
C THR A 175 -15.03 -10.50 7.39
N LEU A 176 -15.97 -10.35 6.46
CA LEU A 176 -16.43 -11.43 5.58
C LEU A 176 -15.31 -11.93 4.67
N ARG A 177 -14.52 -11.00 4.10
CA ARG A 177 -13.38 -11.35 3.25
C ARG A 177 -12.32 -12.12 4.03
N SER A 178 -11.93 -11.65 5.23
CA SER A 178 -10.90 -12.30 6.04
C SER A 178 -11.36 -13.66 6.56
N ALA A 179 -12.64 -13.83 6.91
CA ALA A 179 -13.21 -15.13 7.26
C ALA A 179 -13.14 -16.12 6.07
N ARG A 180 -13.56 -15.68 4.87
CA ARG A 180 -13.49 -16.50 3.65
C ARG A 180 -12.06 -16.91 3.30
N LEU A 181 -11.08 -16.02 3.44
CA LEU A 181 -9.68 -16.29 3.15
C LEU A 181 -9.05 -17.19 4.22
N GLY A 182 -9.42 -17.00 5.49
CA GLY A 182 -8.97 -17.80 6.62
C GLY A 182 -9.42 -19.25 6.53
N LEU A 183 -10.66 -19.50 6.11
CA LEU A 183 -11.19 -20.84 5.86
C LEU A 183 -10.35 -21.65 4.85
N ARG A 184 -9.80 -20.98 3.82
CA ARG A 184 -8.95 -21.64 2.81
C ARG A 184 -7.62 -22.15 3.39
N ARG A 185 -7.21 -21.67 4.56
CA ARG A 185 -5.91 -21.96 5.18
C ARG A 185 -6.01 -22.49 6.61
N ILE A 186 -7.22 -22.75 7.12
CA ILE A 186 -7.46 -23.24 8.49
C ILE A 186 -6.88 -22.27 9.53
N GLN A 187 -6.98 -20.94 9.27
CA GLN A 187 -6.39 -19.89 10.11
C GLN A 187 -7.43 -18.99 10.80
N GLY A 188 -8.72 -19.32 10.71
CA GLY A 188 -9.81 -18.50 11.23
C GLY A 188 -10.04 -17.26 10.36
N PHE A 189 -9.32 -16.17 10.63
CA PHE A 189 -9.36 -14.93 9.84
C PHE A 189 -7.99 -14.65 9.24
N ALA A 190 -7.92 -14.40 7.93
CA ALA A 190 -6.68 -14.09 7.24
C ALA A 190 -6.88 -13.01 6.16
N ASP A 191 -5.88 -12.17 5.96
CA ASP A 191 -5.77 -11.32 4.77
C ASP A 191 -4.91 -12.02 3.72
N GLY A 192 -5.27 -11.79 2.45
CA GLY A 192 -4.60 -12.38 1.31
C GLY A 192 -3.81 -11.33 0.52
N TYR A 193 -2.60 -11.72 0.15
CA TYR A 193 -1.67 -10.91 -0.63
C TYR A 193 -1.22 -11.68 -1.86
N ARG A 194 -0.93 -10.97 -2.94
CA ARG A 194 -0.18 -11.50 -4.06
C ARG A 194 1.29 -11.14 -3.87
N ALA A 195 2.06 -12.08 -3.35
CA ALA A 195 3.47 -11.89 -3.05
C ALA A 195 4.33 -12.42 -4.21
N LEU A 196 5.20 -11.56 -4.74
CA LEU A 196 6.11 -11.85 -5.84
C LEU A 196 7.54 -11.48 -5.43
N SER A 197 8.50 -12.36 -5.70
CA SER A 197 9.92 -12.01 -5.61
C SER A 197 10.37 -11.26 -6.87
N PRO A 198 11.51 -10.55 -6.84
CA PRO A 198 12.08 -9.92 -8.04
C PRO A 198 12.24 -10.89 -9.22
N THR A 199 12.64 -12.14 -8.93
CA THR A 199 12.76 -13.20 -9.95
C THR A 199 11.41 -13.51 -10.62
N HIS A 200 10.32 -13.59 -9.85
CA HIS A 200 8.98 -13.84 -10.39
C HIS A 200 8.45 -12.68 -11.24
N MET A 201 8.94 -11.46 -10.99
CA MET A 201 8.50 -10.27 -11.72
C MET A 201 9.28 -10.03 -13.02
N HIS A 202 10.35 -10.82 -13.25
CA HIS A 202 11.21 -10.66 -14.42
C HIS A 202 11.41 -12.00 -15.12
N CYS A 203 11.03 -12.07 -16.40
CA CYS A 203 11.23 -13.23 -17.28
C CYS A 203 10.45 -14.53 -16.93
N PHE A 204 9.49 -14.48 -16.00
CA PHE A 204 8.68 -15.64 -15.63
C PHE A 204 7.19 -15.33 -15.81
N PRO A 205 6.65 -15.36 -17.04
CA PRO A 205 5.24 -15.06 -17.31
C PRO A 205 4.28 -16.00 -16.56
N GLU A 206 4.68 -17.25 -16.32
CA GLU A 206 3.93 -18.27 -15.60
C GLU A 206 3.67 -17.87 -14.13
N ALA A 207 4.53 -17.02 -13.55
CA ALA A 207 4.29 -16.49 -12.21
C ALA A 207 2.96 -15.71 -12.09
N SER A 208 2.43 -15.22 -13.21
CA SER A 208 1.11 -14.61 -13.28
C SER A 208 -0.02 -15.65 -13.13
N GLU A 209 0.24 -16.91 -13.43
CA GLU A 209 -0.73 -18.01 -13.44
C GLU A 209 -0.62 -18.91 -12.19
N TRP A 210 0.52 -18.91 -11.46
CA TRP A 210 0.76 -19.78 -10.30
C TRP A 210 -0.14 -19.49 -9.09
N VAL A 211 -1.12 -18.65 -9.30
CA VAL A 211 -2.06 -18.19 -8.29
C VAL A 211 -3.46 -18.65 -8.68
N ARG A 212 -3.67 -19.96 -8.71
CA ARG A 212 -5.00 -20.57 -8.85
C ARG A 212 -5.46 -21.22 -7.56
#